data_8e28a98f404dfc2881706f4f2d8fc829
#
_entry.id   8e28a98f404dfc2881706f4f2d8fc829
#
_cell.length_a   1.000
_cell.length_b   1.000
_cell.length_c   1.000
_cell.angle_alpha   90.00
_cell.angle_beta   90.00
_cell.angle_gamma   90.00
#
_symmetry.space_group_name_H-M   'P 1'
#
loop_
_entity.id
_entity.type
_entity.pdbx_description
1 polymer ?
#
loop_
_entity_poly.entity_id
_entity_poly.type
_entity_poly.pdbx_seq_one_letter_code
_entity_poly.pdbx_strand_id
1 'polypeptide(L)'
;MKLVLALTTEANQAKAEALAAQLLEQHLAACIALQQQQSLYHWQGRIERDSEVQLLIKTSPEQLEALQIALHQMHSYDVPEWIVLPAECSDGYGSWLTSSLKPPLPKPGDAAEPGL
;
A
#
# COMPACT_ATOMS: atom_id res chain seq x y z
N MET A 1 -7.46 0.94 -18.14
CA MET A 1 -6.16 1.25 -17.53
C MET A 1 -5.90 0.30 -16.38
N LYS A 2 -4.66 -0.09 -16.17
CA LYS A 2 -4.32 -1.09 -15.16
C LYS A 2 -3.83 -0.46 -13.88
N LEU A 3 -4.26 -1.02 -12.75
CA LEU A 3 -3.74 -0.68 -11.43
C LEU A 3 -3.49 -1.97 -10.64
N VAL A 4 -2.94 -1.83 -9.46
CA VAL A 4 -2.69 -2.95 -8.56
C VAL A 4 -3.35 -2.66 -7.22
N LEU A 5 -4.00 -3.69 -6.68
CA LEU A 5 -4.53 -3.68 -5.33
C LEU A 5 -3.60 -4.53 -4.45
N ALA A 6 -3.17 -3.97 -3.34
CA ALA A 6 -2.39 -4.70 -2.35
C ALA A 6 -3.17 -4.76 -1.04
N LEU A 7 -3.19 -5.93 -0.42
CA LEU A 7 -3.91 -6.16 0.83
C LEU A 7 -2.93 -6.44 1.95
N THR A 8 -3.13 -5.80 3.07
CA THR A 8 -2.47 -6.13 4.33
C THR A 8 -3.43 -5.88 5.49
N THR A 9 -3.07 -6.31 6.68
CA THR A 9 -3.83 -6.08 7.89
C THR A 9 -2.92 -5.52 8.97
N GLU A 10 -3.47 -4.65 9.83
CA GLU A 10 -2.78 -4.18 11.01
C GLU A 10 -3.59 -4.48 12.26
N ALA A 11 -2.93 -4.45 13.40
CA ALA A 11 -3.50 -4.89 14.66
C ALA A 11 -4.66 -4.02 15.15
N ASN A 12 -4.65 -2.73 14.82
CA ASN A 12 -5.68 -1.79 15.26
C ASN A 12 -5.73 -0.57 14.34
N GLN A 13 -6.73 0.27 14.58
CA GLN A 13 -6.99 1.46 13.75
C GLN A 13 -5.81 2.44 13.75
N ALA A 14 -5.23 2.70 14.92
CA ALA A 14 -4.13 3.65 15.03
C ALA A 14 -2.91 3.22 14.22
N LYS A 15 -2.55 1.94 14.29
CA LYS A 15 -1.43 1.40 13.52
C LYS A 15 -1.71 1.39 12.03
N ALA A 16 -2.94 1.05 11.64
CA ALA A 16 -3.34 1.07 10.24
C ALA A 16 -3.27 2.49 9.66
N GLU A 17 -3.77 3.47 10.39
CA GLU A 17 -3.72 4.87 9.95
C GLU A 17 -2.28 5.39 9.85
N ALA A 18 -1.43 5.04 10.81
CA ALA A 18 -0.03 5.44 10.79
C ALA A 18 0.70 4.86 9.57
N LEU A 19 0.49 3.58 9.29
CA LEU A 19 1.07 2.92 8.12
C LEU A 19 0.55 3.55 6.83
N ALA A 20 -0.76 3.74 6.72
CA ALA A 20 -1.38 4.33 5.54
C ALA A 20 -0.85 5.75 5.28
N ALA A 21 -0.76 6.57 6.32
CA ALA A 21 -0.28 7.94 6.20
C ALA A 21 1.15 7.99 5.64
N GLN A 22 2.03 7.13 6.14
CA GLN A 22 3.41 7.10 5.66
C GLN A 22 3.53 6.64 4.22
N LEU A 23 2.76 5.63 3.84
CA LEU A 23 2.77 5.14 2.45
C LEU A 23 2.25 6.21 1.48
N LEU A 24 1.21 6.94 1.87
CA LEU A 24 0.68 8.04 1.07
C LEU A 24 1.66 9.21 0.98
N GLU A 25 2.29 9.59 2.08
CA GLU A 25 3.28 10.67 2.10
C GLU A 25 4.46 10.37 1.19
N GLN A 26 4.86 9.12 1.09
CA GLN A 26 5.95 8.71 0.20
C GLN A 26 5.49 8.50 -1.25
N HIS A 27 4.22 8.75 -1.56
CA HIS A 27 3.64 8.57 -2.88
C HIS A 27 3.76 7.13 -3.43
N LEU A 28 3.79 6.16 -2.53
CA LEU A 28 3.84 4.75 -2.90
C LEU A 28 2.46 4.16 -3.12
N ALA A 29 1.43 4.87 -2.68
CA ALA A 29 0.04 4.52 -2.87
C ALA A 29 -0.75 5.79 -3.16
N ALA A 30 -1.80 5.67 -3.95
CA ALA A 30 -2.67 6.80 -4.28
C ALA A 30 -3.88 6.89 -3.36
N CYS A 31 -4.35 5.75 -2.88
CA CYS A 31 -5.52 5.67 -2.01
C CYS A 31 -5.40 4.42 -1.16
N ILE A 32 -5.76 4.53 0.11
CA ILE A 32 -5.78 3.38 1.01
C ILE A 32 -7.11 3.39 1.75
N ALA A 33 -7.91 2.34 1.58
CA ALA A 33 -9.15 2.16 2.30
C ALA A 33 -8.90 1.30 3.53
N LEU A 34 -9.47 1.68 4.65
CA LEU A 34 -9.35 0.96 5.91
C LEU A 34 -10.70 0.36 6.28
N GLN A 35 -10.70 -0.90 6.70
CA GLN A 35 -11.92 -1.59 7.11
C GLN A 35 -11.64 -2.46 8.32
N GLN A 36 -12.43 -2.28 9.37
CA GLN A 36 -12.35 -3.13 10.55
C GLN A 36 -12.95 -4.49 10.25
N GLN A 37 -12.30 -5.55 10.72
CA GLN A 37 -12.74 -6.91 10.48
C GLN A 37 -12.42 -7.83 11.65
N GLN A 38 -13.13 -8.96 11.70
CA GLN A 38 -12.80 -10.08 12.56
C GLN A 38 -12.10 -11.12 11.70
N SER A 39 -10.91 -11.56 12.14
CA SER A 39 -10.14 -12.58 11.42
C SER A 39 -10.09 -13.85 12.25
N LEU A 40 -10.40 -14.98 11.63
CA LEU A 40 -10.22 -16.31 12.21
C LEU A 40 -9.12 -17.01 11.42
N TYR A 41 -8.14 -17.54 12.12
CA TYR A 41 -6.97 -18.11 11.45
C TYR A 41 -6.30 -19.19 12.29
N HIS A 42 -5.49 -19.98 11.63
CA HIS A 42 -4.69 -21.00 12.30
C HIS A 42 -3.46 -20.38 12.95
N TRP A 43 -3.25 -20.69 14.22
CA TRP A 43 -2.07 -20.25 14.96
C TRP A 43 -1.67 -21.31 15.97
N GLN A 44 -0.44 -21.84 15.84
CA GLN A 44 0.13 -22.82 16.78
C GLN A 44 -0.82 -24.00 17.06
N GLY A 45 -1.39 -24.58 16.00
CA GLY A 45 -2.24 -25.76 16.09
C GLY A 45 -3.67 -25.52 16.55
N ARG A 46 -4.09 -24.28 16.67
CA ARG A 46 -5.46 -23.92 17.07
C ARG A 46 -6.01 -22.80 16.22
N ILE A 47 -7.31 -22.54 16.38
CA ILE A 47 -7.98 -21.46 15.67
C ILE A 47 -8.05 -20.26 16.61
N GLU A 48 -7.49 -19.14 16.15
CA GLU A 48 -7.54 -17.86 16.85
C GLU A 48 -8.54 -16.93 16.19
N ARG A 49 -9.05 -15.98 16.99
CA ARG A 49 -9.91 -14.90 16.51
C ARG A 49 -9.37 -13.58 17.01
N ASP A 50 -9.14 -12.65 16.09
CA ASP A 50 -8.68 -11.30 16.43
C ASP A 50 -9.44 -10.25 15.64
N SER A 51 -9.59 -9.08 16.25
CA SER A 51 -10.02 -7.89 15.55
C SER A 51 -8.80 -7.28 14.87
N GLU A 52 -8.93 -6.98 13.60
CA GLU A 52 -7.88 -6.37 12.80
C GLU A 52 -8.44 -5.25 11.93
N VAL A 53 -7.57 -4.47 11.31
CA VAL A 53 -7.94 -3.49 10.30
C VAL A 53 -7.29 -3.88 9.00
N GLN A 54 -8.10 -4.10 7.96
CA GLN A 54 -7.61 -4.36 6.62
C GLN A 54 -7.28 -3.05 5.92
N LEU A 55 -6.15 -3.02 5.25
CA LEU A 55 -5.78 -1.93 4.35
C LEU A 55 -5.89 -2.44 2.91
N LEU A 56 -6.72 -1.77 2.12
CA LEU A 56 -6.81 -1.98 0.68
C LEU A 56 -6.04 -0.84 0.02
N ILE A 57 -4.89 -1.17 -0.53
CA ILE A 57 -3.94 -0.19 -1.06
C ILE A 57 -4.03 -0.18 -2.58
N LYS A 58 -4.24 1.01 -3.15
CA LYS A 58 -4.32 1.18 -4.60
C LYS A 58 -3.06 1.87 -5.10
N THR A 59 -2.39 1.22 -6.03
CA THR A 59 -1.12 1.70 -6.57
C THR A 59 -0.94 1.26 -8.02
N SER A 60 0.20 1.58 -8.61
CA SER A 60 0.55 1.14 -9.95
C SER A 60 1.55 0.00 -9.92
N PRO A 61 1.67 -0.78 -11.02
CA PRO A 61 2.70 -1.81 -11.10
C PRO A 61 4.11 -1.29 -10.88
N GLU A 62 4.40 -0.07 -11.32
CA GLU A 62 5.72 0.54 -11.20
C GLU A 62 6.13 0.84 -9.77
N GLN A 63 5.16 1.09 -8.88
CA GLN A 63 5.43 1.40 -7.48
C GLN A 63 5.39 0.18 -6.57
N LEU A 64 4.96 -0.97 -7.07
CA LEU A 64 4.65 -2.13 -6.25
C LEU A 64 5.83 -2.62 -5.43
N GLU A 65 7.01 -2.73 -6.04
CA GLU A 65 8.21 -3.21 -5.33
C GLU A 65 8.61 -2.27 -4.19
N ALA A 66 8.65 -0.98 -4.46
CA ALA A 66 8.98 0.03 -3.44
C ALA A 66 7.94 0.05 -2.33
N LEU A 67 6.66 -0.11 -2.67
CA LEU A 67 5.59 -0.21 -1.71
C LEU A 67 5.77 -1.42 -0.79
N GLN A 68 6.07 -2.59 -1.35
CA GLN A 68 6.28 -3.79 -0.57
C GLN A 68 7.43 -3.63 0.42
N ILE A 69 8.56 -3.09 -0.04
CA ILE A 69 9.72 -2.87 0.81
C ILE A 69 9.37 -1.93 1.97
N ALA A 70 8.77 -0.80 1.67
CA ALA A 70 8.41 0.19 2.69
C ALA A 70 7.40 -0.37 3.69
N LEU A 71 6.37 -1.05 3.20
CA LEU A 71 5.35 -1.65 4.06
C LEU A 71 5.95 -2.66 5.03
N HIS A 72 6.82 -3.55 4.55
CA HIS A 72 7.44 -4.55 5.41
C HIS A 72 8.37 -3.95 6.45
N GLN A 73 9.03 -2.83 6.14
CA GLN A 73 9.87 -2.12 7.10
C GLN A 73 9.08 -1.44 8.21
N MET A 74 7.87 -0.97 7.90
CA MET A 74 7.05 -0.19 8.83
C MET A 74 5.96 -0.98 9.53
N HIS A 75 5.68 -2.19 9.05
CA HIS A 75 4.59 -3.02 9.60
C HIS A 75 4.91 -3.49 11.01
N SER A 76 3.86 -3.58 11.86
CA SER A 76 4.05 -4.04 13.25
C SER A 76 4.19 -5.55 13.37
N TYR A 77 3.80 -6.33 12.36
CA TYR A 77 3.96 -7.79 12.36
C TYR A 77 5.28 -8.19 11.73
N ASP A 78 5.89 -9.27 12.23
CA ASP A 78 7.12 -9.81 11.63
C ASP A 78 6.85 -10.38 10.24
N VAL A 79 5.71 -11.05 10.07
CA VAL A 79 5.29 -11.60 8.78
C VAL A 79 3.90 -11.05 8.47
N PRO A 80 3.83 -9.87 7.83
CA PRO A 80 2.54 -9.26 7.50
C PRO A 80 1.84 -9.97 6.36
N GLU A 81 0.50 -9.89 6.33
CA GLU A 81 -0.24 -10.26 5.14
C GLU A 81 0.22 -9.38 3.98
N TRP A 82 0.50 -10.01 2.86
CA TRP A 82 0.83 -9.29 1.62
C TRP A 82 0.24 -10.05 0.44
N ILE A 83 -0.85 -9.51 -0.11
CA ILE A 83 -1.54 -10.11 -1.25
C ILE A 83 -1.67 -9.05 -2.33
N VAL A 84 -1.33 -9.40 -3.55
CA VAL A 84 -1.37 -8.47 -4.68
C VAL A 84 -2.35 -8.99 -5.72
N LEU A 85 -3.24 -8.10 -6.16
CA LEU A 85 -4.26 -8.40 -7.18
C LEU A 85 -4.13 -7.38 -8.32
N PRO A 86 -3.93 -7.85 -9.57
CA PRO A 86 -4.04 -6.96 -10.71
C PRO A 86 -5.50 -6.56 -10.92
N ALA A 87 -5.73 -5.33 -11.36
CA ALA A 87 -7.08 -4.81 -11.57
C ALA A 87 -7.14 -3.88 -12.77
N GLU A 88 -8.34 -3.72 -13.32
CA GLU A 88 -8.64 -2.78 -14.37
C GLU A 88 -9.43 -1.61 -13.78
N CYS A 89 -9.23 -0.42 -14.30
CA CYS A 89 -10.00 0.74 -13.88
C CYS A 89 -10.31 1.63 -15.08
N SER A 90 -11.21 2.58 -14.88
CA SER A 90 -11.52 3.57 -15.91
C SER A 90 -10.30 4.47 -16.15
N ASP A 91 -10.22 5.05 -17.35
CA ASP A 91 -9.09 5.92 -17.70
C ASP A 91 -9.03 7.17 -16.81
N GLY A 92 -10.20 7.75 -16.49
CA GLY A 92 -10.25 8.91 -15.61
C GLY A 92 -9.72 8.63 -14.22
N TYR A 93 -10.15 7.52 -13.62
CA TYR A 93 -9.68 7.11 -12.29
C TYR A 93 -8.20 6.74 -12.30
N GLY A 94 -7.77 6.00 -13.33
CA GLY A 94 -6.37 5.60 -13.48
C GLY A 94 -5.44 6.79 -13.67
N SER A 95 -5.88 7.81 -14.41
CA SER A 95 -5.10 9.04 -14.58
C SER A 95 -4.94 9.79 -13.27
N TRP A 96 -6.00 9.91 -12.49
CA TRP A 96 -5.93 10.51 -11.16
C TRP A 96 -4.98 9.72 -10.25
N LEU A 97 -5.11 8.40 -10.24
CA LEU A 97 -4.28 7.53 -9.43
C LEU A 97 -2.81 7.70 -9.77
N THR A 98 -2.47 7.66 -11.06
CA THR A 98 -1.09 7.82 -11.52
C THR A 98 -0.51 9.18 -11.13
N SER A 99 -1.32 10.25 -11.22
CA SER A 99 -0.89 11.59 -10.85
C SER A 99 -0.57 11.74 -9.36
N SER A 100 -1.15 10.88 -8.52
CA SER A 100 -0.94 10.89 -7.07
C SER A 100 0.28 10.08 -6.63
N LEU A 101 0.87 9.31 -7.54
CA LEU A 101 2.00 8.46 -7.23
C LEU A 101 3.33 9.18 -7.43
N LYS A 102 4.36 8.64 -6.78
CA LYS A 102 5.71 9.17 -6.92
C LYS A 102 6.15 9.05 -8.37
N PRO A 103 6.58 10.16 -9.00
CA PRO A 103 7.04 10.07 -10.39
C PRO A 103 8.27 9.18 -10.48
N PRO A 104 8.51 8.56 -11.64
CA PRO A 104 9.73 7.80 -11.85
C PRO A 104 10.95 8.70 -11.65
N LEU A 105 12.06 8.09 -11.22
CA LEU A 105 13.31 8.83 -11.03
C LEU A 105 13.71 9.49 -12.35
N PRO A 106 14.23 10.73 -12.30
CA PRO A 106 14.74 11.39 -13.52
C PRO A 106 15.80 10.54 -14.18
N LYS A 107 15.78 10.51 -15.51
CA LYS A 107 16.86 9.87 -16.27
C LYS A 107 18.15 10.67 -16.09
N PRO A 108 19.32 10.02 -16.27
CA PRO A 108 20.59 10.77 -16.34
C PRO A 108 20.46 11.87 -17.38
N GLY A 109 20.74 13.11 -16.99
CA GLY A 109 20.57 14.28 -17.85
C GLY A 109 19.32 15.09 -17.56
N ASP A 110 18.31 14.50 -16.90
CA ASP A 110 17.13 15.23 -16.43
C ASP A 110 17.39 15.72 -15.00
N ALA A 111 18.51 16.36 -14.80
CA ALA A 111 18.93 16.79 -13.48
C ALA A 111 17.90 17.73 -12.86
N ALA A 112 17.73 17.64 -11.55
CA ALA A 112 16.93 18.59 -10.82
C ALA A 112 17.42 20.01 -11.14
N GLU A 113 16.48 20.94 -11.29
CA GLU A 113 16.83 22.30 -11.61
C GLU A 113 17.68 22.92 -10.50
N PRO A 114 18.87 23.43 -10.85
CA PRO A 114 19.72 24.05 -9.84
C PRO A 114 19.04 25.26 -9.23
N GLY A 115 19.22 25.43 -7.95
CA GLY A 115 18.71 26.60 -7.26
C GLY A 115 17.23 26.55 -6.92
N LEU A 116 16.64 25.44 -7.12
CA LEU A 116 15.26 25.25 -6.69
C LEU A 116 15.18 24.94 -5.21
#